data_72063341a62b9c5fa840bf5c1b8eaf33
#
_entry.id   72063341a62b9c5fa840bf5c1b8eaf33
#
_cell.length_a   1.000
_cell.length_b   1.000
_cell.length_c   1.000
_cell.angle_alpha   90.00
_cell.angle_beta   90.00
_cell.angle_gamma   90.00
#
_symmetry.space_group_name_H-M   'P 1'
#
loop_
_entity.id
_entity.type
_entity.pdbx_description
1 polymer ?
#
loop_
_entity_poly.entity_id
_entity_poly.type
_entity_poly.pdbx_seq_one_letter_code
_entity_poly.pdbx_strand_id
1 'polypeptide(L)'
;MRIIAHVALRISAALILLLSYGAGAKENVLIIGGAGHSGSAVAKMLIARGDHVTAFVRSTTDRSRLDGLPVDCVVGDAMKADEVAAALEGKHFTVMFETVQVFPGSESSYTQMYENFVPLAKRMGVKQFISLGGGCGDLPREDCPLSPPLYALSGDMNRSEHILRESGVPYTIMRVGALIPSNPFHPDADKVSGTSYLTTDLTVFGGVLRVDLNQQVVDCIGAERCLNKTYMIDDPAVKPQLDHWLCKRANEGPVVSGDNPLCGEMPRVTDAQLRSK
;
A
#
# COMPACT_ATOMS: atom_id res chain seq x y z
N MET A 1 57.12 8.64 12.53
CA MET A 1 56.32 9.39 11.53
C MET A 1 55.62 8.53 10.48
N ARG A 2 56.00 7.30 10.16
CA ARG A 2 55.36 6.44 9.13
C ARG A 2 54.09 5.70 9.62
N ILE A 3 53.93 5.46 10.90
CA ILE A 3 52.74 4.71 11.43
C ILE A 3 51.48 5.57 11.48
N ILE A 4 51.62 6.87 11.72
CA ILE A 4 50.46 7.80 11.83
C ILE A 4 49.81 8.02 10.46
N ALA A 5 50.58 8.02 9.36
CA ALA A 5 50.04 8.22 8.01
C ALA A 5 49.15 7.05 7.53
N HIS A 6 49.44 5.81 7.94
CA HIS A 6 48.67 4.63 7.55
C HIS A 6 47.35 4.47 8.30
N VAL A 7 47.25 5.01 9.53
CA VAL A 7 46.00 5.00 10.32
C VAL A 7 45.05 6.05 9.78
N ALA A 8 45.53 7.24 9.45
CA ALA A 8 44.68 8.31 8.87
C ALA A 8 44.11 7.92 7.52
N LEU A 9 44.87 7.22 6.67
CA LEU A 9 44.41 6.77 5.34
C LEU A 9 43.33 5.68 5.43
N ARG A 10 43.43 4.78 6.42
CA ARG A 10 42.41 3.73 6.64
C ARG A 10 41.11 4.25 7.23
N ILE A 11 41.19 5.28 8.07
CA ILE A 11 39.99 5.92 8.63
C ILE A 11 39.24 6.70 7.53
N SER A 12 39.96 7.38 6.64
CA SER A 12 39.32 8.11 5.51
C SER A 12 38.65 7.16 4.52
N ALA A 13 39.26 5.99 4.23
CA ALA A 13 38.62 5.00 3.34
C ALA A 13 37.39 4.35 3.95
N ALA A 14 37.39 4.08 5.26
CA ALA A 14 36.24 3.54 5.97
C ALA A 14 35.09 4.56 6.08
N LEU A 15 35.42 5.85 6.25
CA LEU A 15 34.42 6.91 6.31
C LEU A 15 33.78 7.17 4.94
N ILE A 16 34.53 7.06 3.85
CA ILE A 16 34.01 7.17 2.48
C ILE A 16 33.10 5.98 2.15
N LEU A 17 33.41 4.77 2.62
CA LEU A 17 32.56 3.59 2.46
C LEU A 17 31.24 3.70 3.26
N LEU A 18 31.24 4.35 4.40
CA LEU A 18 30.04 4.58 5.21
C LEU A 18 29.11 5.66 4.62
N LEU A 19 29.66 6.62 3.87
CA LEU A 19 28.89 7.65 3.18
C LEU A 19 28.26 7.14 1.85
N SER A 20 28.71 6.01 1.34
CA SER A 20 28.14 5.38 0.13
C SER A 20 26.92 4.49 0.42
N TYR A 21 26.53 4.30 1.68
CA TYR A 21 25.46 3.39 2.07
C TYR A 21 24.06 4.04 2.09
N GLY A 22 23.87 5.24 1.54
CA GLY A 22 22.65 5.99 1.70
C GLY A 22 22.00 6.64 0.48
N ALA A 23 22.64 6.60 -0.69
CA ALA A 23 22.01 7.11 -1.91
C ALA A 23 21.51 5.93 -2.77
N GLY A 24 20.40 5.32 -2.38
CA GLY A 24 19.65 4.47 -3.28
C GLY A 24 19.43 5.21 -4.61
N ALA A 25 19.52 4.51 -5.74
CA ALA A 25 19.19 5.13 -7.03
C ALA A 25 17.80 5.75 -6.93
N LYS A 26 17.65 6.99 -7.40
CA LYS A 26 16.34 7.65 -7.44
C LYS A 26 15.40 6.84 -8.34
N GLU A 27 14.24 6.55 -7.83
CA GLU A 27 13.23 5.82 -8.58
C GLU A 27 12.35 6.79 -9.39
N ASN A 28 11.84 6.30 -10.51
CA ASN A 28 10.79 6.95 -11.29
C ASN A 28 9.50 6.17 -11.06
N VAL A 29 8.62 6.70 -10.23
CA VAL A 29 7.49 5.98 -9.68
C VAL A 29 6.18 6.44 -10.30
N LEU A 30 5.43 5.52 -10.89
CA LEU A 30 4.02 5.73 -11.24
C LEU A 30 3.14 5.30 -10.08
N ILE A 31 2.29 6.20 -9.59
CA ILE A 31 1.29 5.89 -8.57
C ILE A 31 -0.09 5.83 -9.23
N ILE A 32 -0.66 4.63 -9.35
CA ILE A 32 -2.01 4.39 -9.86
C ILE A 32 -2.99 4.68 -8.73
N GLY A 33 -3.80 5.74 -8.89
CA GLY A 33 -4.61 6.30 -7.81
C GLY A 33 -3.88 7.38 -6.99
N GLY A 34 -2.90 8.08 -7.62
CA GLY A 34 -1.97 8.99 -6.94
C GLY A 34 -2.60 10.17 -6.20
N ALA A 35 -3.82 10.62 -6.55
CA ALA A 35 -4.54 11.67 -5.81
C ALA A 35 -5.40 11.15 -4.63
N GLY A 36 -5.43 9.84 -4.40
CA GLY A 36 -6.07 9.22 -3.23
C GLY A 36 -5.35 9.51 -1.92
N HIS A 37 -5.94 9.11 -0.78
CA HIS A 37 -5.33 9.32 0.54
C HIS A 37 -3.94 8.68 0.69
N SER A 38 -3.78 7.41 0.33
CA SER A 38 -2.47 6.74 0.38
C SER A 38 -1.57 7.20 -0.76
N GLY A 39 -2.10 7.34 -1.98
CA GLY A 39 -1.32 7.75 -3.14
C GLY A 39 -0.63 9.10 -2.96
N SER A 40 -1.36 10.12 -2.50
CA SER A 40 -0.80 11.47 -2.28
C SER A 40 0.19 11.50 -1.10
N ALA A 41 -0.07 10.74 -0.04
CA ALA A 41 0.85 10.65 1.09
C ALA A 41 2.16 9.96 0.70
N VAL A 42 2.09 8.83 -0.02
CA VAL A 42 3.27 8.13 -0.55
C VAL A 42 4.01 9.02 -1.55
N ALA A 43 3.31 9.74 -2.45
CA ALA A 43 3.91 10.71 -3.36
C ALA A 43 4.76 11.74 -2.62
N LYS A 44 4.20 12.36 -1.56
CA LYS A 44 4.91 13.33 -0.73
C LYS A 44 6.17 12.73 -0.10
N MET A 45 6.10 11.52 0.43
CA MET A 45 7.25 10.83 1.05
C MET A 45 8.33 10.50 0.04
N LEU A 46 7.96 10.01 -1.15
CA LEU A 46 8.90 9.70 -2.23
C LEU A 46 9.60 10.94 -2.77
N ILE A 47 8.87 12.03 -2.97
CA ILE A 47 9.43 13.33 -3.38
C ILE A 47 10.44 13.83 -2.32
N ALA A 48 10.11 13.71 -1.04
CA ALA A 48 11.03 14.07 0.05
C ALA A 48 12.29 13.19 0.08
N ARG A 49 12.18 11.93 -0.36
CA ARG A 49 13.32 11.01 -0.57
C ARG A 49 14.15 11.38 -1.80
N GLY A 50 13.59 12.18 -2.72
CA GLY A 50 14.21 12.65 -3.95
C GLY A 50 13.88 11.82 -5.18
N ASP A 51 12.84 10.99 -5.13
CA ASP A 51 12.32 10.24 -6.28
C ASP A 51 11.51 11.14 -7.22
N HIS A 52 11.37 10.68 -8.46
CA HIS A 52 10.44 11.27 -9.42
C HIS A 52 9.09 10.55 -9.33
N VAL A 53 8.02 11.32 -9.21
CA VAL A 53 6.67 10.77 -9.03
C VAL A 53 5.73 11.27 -10.13
N THR A 54 5.04 10.32 -10.74
CA THR A 54 3.91 10.57 -11.64
C THR A 54 2.64 9.95 -11.04
N ALA A 55 1.58 10.75 -10.92
CA ALA A 55 0.27 10.29 -10.47
C ALA A 55 -0.61 9.94 -11.68
N PHE A 56 -1.09 8.70 -11.77
CA PHE A 56 -2.16 8.32 -12.68
C PHE A 56 -3.51 8.59 -12.01
N VAL A 57 -4.33 9.43 -12.65
CA VAL A 57 -5.58 9.92 -12.08
C VAL A 57 -6.69 9.96 -13.13
N ARG A 58 -7.95 9.80 -12.72
CA ARG A 58 -9.09 10.02 -13.61
C ARG A 58 -9.31 11.52 -13.86
N SER A 59 -9.91 11.87 -14.98
CA SER A 59 -10.25 13.27 -15.32
C SER A 59 -11.13 13.97 -14.27
N THR A 60 -12.01 13.19 -13.63
CA THR A 60 -12.95 13.66 -12.59
C THR A 60 -12.36 13.68 -11.18
N THR A 61 -11.11 13.24 -10.99
CA THR A 61 -10.50 13.15 -9.65
C THR A 61 -10.14 14.54 -9.12
N ASP A 62 -10.54 14.83 -7.90
CA ASP A 62 -10.00 15.96 -7.13
C ASP A 62 -8.51 15.74 -6.86
N ARG A 63 -7.69 16.69 -7.26
CA ARG A 63 -6.22 16.64 -7.16
C ARG A 63 -5.67 17.55 -6.08
N SER A 64 -6.51 18.18 -5.28
CA SER A 64 -6.11 19.15 -4.25
C SER A 64 -5.07 18.61 -3.26
N ARG A 65 -5.03 17.26 -3.05
CA ARG A 65 -3.99 16.61 -2.22
C ARG A 65 -2.60 16.61 -2.85
N LEU A 66 -2.50 16.92 -4.14
CA LEU A 66 -1.24 16.99 -4.88
C LEU A 66 -0.77 18.45 -5.06
N ASP A 67 -1.59 19.43 -4.65
CA ASP A 67 -1.26 20.85 -4.81
C ASP A 67 0.05 21.21 -4.08
N GLY A 68 0.90 21.93 -4.79
CA GLY A 68 2.22 22.33 -4.27
C GLY A 68 3.29 21.24 -4.25
N LEU A 69 2.97 20.01 -4.66
CA LEU A 69 3.96 18.95 -4.82
C LEU A 69 4.50 18.94 -6.27
N PRO A 70 5.81 18.75 -6.47
CA PRO A 70 6.41 18.56 -7.79
C PRO A 70 6.12 17.15 -8.33
N VAL A 71 4.85 16.90 -8.62
CA VAL A 71 4.33 15.63 -9.13
C VAL A 71 3.75 15.82 -10.52
N ASP A 72 4.14 14.96 -11.45
CA ASP A 72 3.53 14.90 -12.75
C ASP A 72 2.18 14.17 -12.68
N CYS A 73 1.19 14.62 -13.47
CA CYS A 73 -0.09 13.94 -13.57
C CYS A 73 -0.32 13.43 -14.99
N VAL A 74 -0.73 12.17 -15.10
CA VAL A 74 -1.27 11.57 -16.32
C VAL A 74 -2.73 11.19 -16.09
N VAL A 75 -3.55 11.41 -17.11
CA VAL A 75 -5.00 11.28 -17.01
C VAL A 75 -5.47 10.11 -17.84
N GLY A 76 -6.26 9.22 -17.21
CA GLY A 76 -6.89 8.09 -17.87
C GLY A 76 -7.78 7.32 -16.87
N ASP A 77 -8.64 6.47 -17.40
CA ASP A 77 -9.40 5.52 -16.60
C ASP A 77 -8.63 4.19 -16.51
N ALA A 78 -8.31 3.75 -15.29
CA ALA A 78 -7.59 2.52 -15.04
C ALA A 78 -8.31 1.26 -15.56
N MET A 79 -9.64 1.35 -15.76
CA MET A 79 -10.47 0.26 -16.28
C MET A 79 -10.47 0.20 -17.83
N LYS A 80 -9.84 1.16 -18.52
CA LYS A 80 -9.85 1.25 -19.98
C LYS A 80 -8.44 1.11 -20.54
N ALA A 81 -8.19 0.01 -21.24
CA ALA A 81 -6.87 -0.35 -21.75
C ALA A 81 -6.28 0.70 -22.70
N ASP A 82 -7.12 1.29 -23.56
CA ASP A 82 -6.73 2.32 -24.51
C ASP A 82 -6.35 3.63 -23.81
N GLU A 83 -7.12 4.07 -22.81
CA GLU A 83 -6.79 5.27 -22.03
C GLU A 83 -5.51 5.07 -21.20
N VAL A 84 -5.31 3.88 -20.60
CA VAL A 84 -4.08 3.55 -19.88
C VAL A 84 -2.88 3.55 -20.81
N ALA A 85 -2.99 2.92 -21.99
CA ALA A 85 -1.93 2.87 -22.98
C ALA A 85 -1.56 4.26 -23.48
N ALA A 86 -2.54 5.09 -23.84
CA ALA A 86 -2.33 6.45 -24.30
C ALA A 86 -1.69 7.36 -23.23
N ALA A 87 -2.15 7.27 -21.97
CA ALA A 87 -1.62 8.06 -20.87
C ALA A 87 -0.16 7.75 -20.55
N LEU A 88 0.29 6.51 -20.83
CA LEU A 88 1.64 6.03 -20.51
C LEU A 88 2.55 5.93 -21.73
N GLU A 89 2.08 6.34 -22.93
CA GLU A 89 2.87 6.32 -24.16
C GLU A 89 4.15 7.15 -24.00
N GLY A 90 5.29 6.57 -24.41
CA GLY A 90 6.60 7.21 -24.34
C GLY A 90 7.15 7.45 -22.94
N LYS A 91 6.47 6.99 -21.91
CA LYS A 91 6.94 7.12 -20.52
C LYS A 91 7.68 5.87 -20.06
N HIS A 92 8.57 6.07 -19.08
CA HIS A 92 9.35 5.00 -18.46
C HIS A 92 9.27 5.12 -16.95
N PHE A 93 8.94 4.03 -16.30
CA PHE A 93 8.89 3.94 -14.83
C PHE A 93 9.75 2.78 -14.36
N THR A 94 10.45 2.99 -13.25
CA THR A 94 11.19 1.92 -12.58
C THR A 94 10.29 1.17 -11.60
N VAL A 95 9.32 1.86 -11.00
CA VAL A 95 8.37 1.31 -10.06
C VAL A 95 6.95 1.73 -10.44
N MET A 96 6.01 0.81 -10.31
CA MET A 96 4.56 1.10 -10.31
C MET A 96 3.98 0.76 -8.94
N PHE A 97 3.23 1.67 -8.36
CA PHE A 97 2.50 1.46 -7.10
C PHE A 97 1.00 1.62 -7.34
N GLU A 98 0.24 0.58 -7.02
CA GLU A 98 -1.22 0.57 -7.14
C GLU A 98 -1.86 0.82 -5.77
N THR A 99 -2.79 1.78 -5.72
CA THR A 99 -3.53 2.16 -4.51
C THR A 99 -4.97 2.63 -4.84
N VAL A 100 -5.54 2.07 -5.90
CA VAL A 100 -6.93 2.34 -6.28
C VAL A 100 -7.86 1.58 -5.34
N GLN A 101 -8.91 2.23 -4.88
CA GLN A 101 -9.97 1.56 -4.14
C GLN A 101 -11.14 1.24 -5.07
N VAL A 102 -11.44 -0.03 -5.22
CA VAL A 102 -12.65 -0.55 -5.83
C VAL A 102 -13.68 -0.79 -4.73
N PHE A 103 -14.95 -0.46 -4.97
CA PHE A 103 -16.03 -0.69 -4.02
C PHE A 103 -16.87 -1.90 -4.45
N PRO A 104 -17.39 -2.69 -3.49
CA PRO A 104 -18.32 -3.78 -3.80
C PRO A 104 -19.53 -3.28 -4.61
N GLY A 105 -19.86 -3.99 -5.69
CA GLY A 105 -20.98 -3.64 -6.57
C GLY A 105 -20.69 -2.53 -7.58
N SER A 106 -19.47 -1.99 -7.64
CA SER A 106 -19.07 -1.10 -8.75
C SER A 106 -18.78 -1.88 -10.02
N GLU A 107 -18.80 -1.20 -11.17
CA GLU A 107 -18.37 -1.76 -12.46
C GLU A 107 -16.84 -1.91 -12.56
N SER A 108 -16.10 -1.30 -11.63
CA SER A 108 -14.63 -1.38 -11.58
C SER A 108 -14.19 -2.71 -10.97
N SER A 109 -13.08 -3.26 -11.46
CA SER A 109 -12.49 -4.51 -11.02
C SER A 109 -10.97 -4.38 -10.91
N TYR A 110 -10.40 -4.95 -9.85
CA TYR A 110 -8.95 -5.08 -9.72
C TYR A 110 -8.38 -5.96 -10.84
N THR A 111 -9.02 -7.06 -11.17
CA THR A 111 -8.62 -7.94 -12.27
C THR A 111 -8.47 -7.16 -13.57
N GLN A 112 -9.49 -6.38 -13.98
CA GLN A 112 -9.45 -5.60 -15.20
C GLN A 112 -8.33 -4.54 -15.19
N MET A 113 -8.14 -3.85 -14.07
CA MET A 113 -7.06 -2.87 -13.93
C MET A 113 -5.69 -3.54 -14.12
N TYR A 114 -5.47 -4.73 -13.54
CA TYR A 114 -4.19 -5.43 -13.68
C TYR A 114 -3.98 -5.96 -15.09
N GLU A 115 -5.02 -6.41 -15.78
CA GLU A 115 -4.96 -6.76 -17.20
C GLU A 115 -4.52 -5.58 -18.08
N ASN A 116 -4.84 -4.34 -17.67
CA ASN A 116 -4.42 -3.13 -18.38
C ASN A 116 -2.98 -2.71 -18.06
N PHE A 117 -2.57 -2.73 -16.78
CA PHE A 117 -1.28 -2.20 -16.35
C PHE A 117 -0.12 -3.21 -16.41
N VAL A 118 -0.36 -4.48 -16.07
CA VAL A 118 0.72 -5.46 -15.94
C VAL A 118 1.45 -5.74 -17.27
N PRO A 119 0.77 -5.87 -18.41
CA PRO A 119 1.45 -6.00 -19.70
C PRO A 119 2.27 -4.76 -20.07
N LEU A 120 1.83 -3.56 -19.69
CA LEU A 120 2.59 -2.32 -19.87
C LEU A 120 3.83 -2.29 -18.98
N ALA A 121 3.68 -2.63 -17.70
CA ALA A 121 4.79 -2.75 -16.77
C ALA A 121 5.88 -3.71 -17.28
N LYS A 122 5.47 -4.86 -17.83
CA LYS A 122 6.39 -5.82 -18.44
C LYS A 122 7.13 -5.23 -19.65
N ARG A 123 6.41 -4.60 -20.58
CA ARG A 123 7.03 -3.97 -21.78
C ARG A 123 7.97 -2.84 -21.44
N MET A 124 7.68 -2.05 -20.39
CA MET A 124 8.51 -0.95 -19.92
C MET A 124 9.74 -1.44 -19.14
N GLY A 125 9.80 -2.72 -18.78
CA GLY A 125 10.86 -3.26 -17.91
C GLY A 125 10.81 -2.72 -16.49
N VAL A 126 9.59 -2.53 -15.96
CA VAL A 126 9.38 -2.10 -14.56
C VAL A 126 10.09 -3.08 -13.62
N LYS A 127 10.89 -2.52 -12.72
CA LYS A 127 11.72 -3.30 -11.77
C LYS A 127 10.95 -3.75 -10.54
N GLN A 128 9.80 -3.10 -10.24
CA GLN A 128 8.95 -3.47 -9.13
C GLN A 128 7.53 -2.96 -9.34
N PHE A 129 6.55 -3.85 -9.22
CA PHE A 129 5.14 -3.48 -9.15
C PHE A 129 4.64 -3.74 -7.72
N ILE A 130 4.27 -2.68 -7.00
CA ILE A 130 3.74 -2.78 -5.64
C ILE A 130 2.22 -2.75 -5.69
N SER A 131 1.60 -3.76 -5.10
CA SER A 131 0.16 -3.98 -5.03
C SER A 131 -0.33 -3.94 -3.61
N LEU A 132 -1.46 -3.29 -3.37
CA LEU A 132 -2.20 -3.45 -2.13
C LEU A 132 -3.25 -4.55 -2.32
N GLY A 133 -3.03 -5.69 -1.67
CA GLY A 133 -3.87 -6.87 -1.77
C GLY A 133 -4.95 -6.96 -0.69
N GLY A 134 -5.88 -7.88 -0.87
CA GLY A 134 -6.96 -8.15 0.06
C GLY A 134 -6.55 -9.03 1.24
N GLY A 135 -7.01 -8.67 2.44
CA GLY A 135 -6.62 -9.35 3.68
C GLY A 135 -7.02 -10.81 3.79
N CYS A 136 -8.08 -11.26 3.09
CA CYS A 136 -8.45 -12.67 3.12
C CYS A 136 -7.70 -13.51 2.08
N GLY A 137 -7.20 -12.89 0.99
CA GLY A 137 -6.37 -13.57 0.00
C GLY A 137 -6.81 -14.99 -0.32
N ASP A 138 -6.00 -15.96 0.09
CA ASP A 138 -6.26 -17.40 -0.13
C ASP A 138 -6.99 -18.07 1.05
N LEU A 139 -7.46 -17.30 2.06
CA LEU A 139 -8.22 -17.87 3.18
C LEU A 139 -9.57 -18.41 2.70
N PRO A 140 -9.99 -19.58 3.17
CA PRO A 140 -11.34 -20.07 2.95
C PRO A 140 -12.38 -19.15 3.57
N ARG A 141 -13.62 -19.22 3.07
CA ARG A 141 -14.68 -18.28 3.49
C ARG A 141 -14.94 -18.31 5.01
N GLU A 142 -14.89 -19.49 5.60
CA GLU A 142 -15.10 -19.73 7.04
C GLU A 142 -14.05 -19.07 7.92
N ASP A 143 -12.82 -18.89 7.42
CA ASP A 143 -11.70 -18.30 8.16
C ASP A 143 -11.56 -16.79 7.89
N CYS A 144 -12.35 -16.24 6.96
CA CYS A 144 -12.30 -14.84 6.61
C CYS A 144 -13.36 -14.04 7.37
N PRO A 145 -12.96 -13.05 8.19
CA PRO A 145 -13.91 -12.27 9.00
C PRO A 145 -14.67 -11.20 8.19
N LEU A 146 -14.40 -11.05 6.89
CA LEU A 146 -15.04 -10.05 6.05
C LEU A 146 -16.49 -10.43 5.71
N SER A 147 -17.37 -9.42 5.58
CA SER A 147 -18.73 -9.62 5.07
C SER A 147 -18.72 -10.19 3.63
N PRO A 148 -19.79 -10.87 3.18
CA PRO A 148 -19.80 -11.49 1.85
C PRO A 148 -19.41 -10.57 0.69
N PRO A 149 -19.86 -9.30 0.59
CA PRO A 149 -19.41 -8.40 -0.47
C PRO A 149 -17.93 -8.07 -0.42
N LEU A 150 -17.36 -7.91 0.79
CA LEU A 150 -15.93 -7.65 0.97
C LEU A 150 -15.09 -8.90 0.71
N TYR A 151 -15.60 -10.08 1.04
CA TYR A 151 -14.95 -11.34 0.68
C TYR A 151 -14.90 -11.53 -0.85
N ALA A 152 -15.99 -11.24 -1.55
CA ALA A 152 -16.01 -11.27 -3.02
C ALA A 152 -15.00 -10.29 -3.64
N LEU A 153 -14.87 -9.09 -3.06
CA LEU A 153 -13.87 -8.11 -3.46
C LEU A 153 -12.45 -8.61 -3.19
N SER A 154 -12.20 -9.25 -2.03
CA SER A 154 -10.91 -9.89 -1.74
C SER A 154 -10.58 -10.99 -2.75
N GLY A 155 -11.57 -11.73 -3.24
CA GLY A 155 -11.41 -12.68 -4.33
C GLY A 155 -11.01 -12.04 -5.66
N ASP A 156 -11.53 -10.84 -5.99
CA ASP A 156 -11.10 -10.08 -7.16
C ASP A 156 -9.65 -9.59 -7.02
N MET A 157 -9.28 -9.08 -5.84
CA MET A 157 -7.90 -8.72 -5.52
C MET A 157 -6.95 -9.93 -5.65
N ASN A 158 -7.36 -11.10 -5.18
CA ASN A 158 -6.55 -12.32 -5.30
C ASN A 158 -6.32 -12.72 -6.77
N ARG A 159 -7.35 -12.60 -7.64
CA ARG A 159 -7.18 -12.83 -9.09
C ARG A 159 -6.20 -11.84 -9.71
N SER A 160 -6.27 -10.57 -9.34
CA SER A 160 -5.33 -9.56 -9.83
C SER A 160 -3.88 -9.83 -9.38
N GLU A 161 -3.70 -10.30 -8.14
CA GLU A 161 -2.40 -10.74 -7.65
C GLU A 161 -1.83 -11.93 -8.44
N HIS A 162 -2.69 -12.87 -8.89
CA HIS A 162 -2.28 -13.97 -9.77
C HIS A 162 -1.75 -13.44 -11.10
N ILE A 163 -2.46 -12.52 -11.75
CA ILE A 163 -2.00 -11.88 -13.00
C ILE A 163 -0.61 -11.29 -12.81
N LEU A 164 -0.37 -10.60 -11.70
CA LEU A 164 0.91 -9.99 -11.42
C LEU A 164 2.00 -11.04 -11.19
N ARG A 165 1.75 -12.05 -10.36
CA ARG A 165 2.72 -13.12 -10.06
C ARG A 165 3.15 -13.91 -11.29
N GLU A 166 2.22 -14.18 -12.20
CA GLU A 166 2.47 -14.96 -13.42
C GLU A 166 3.08 -14.14 -14.56
N SER A 167 3.07 -12.82 -14.44
CA SER A 167 3.53 -11.91 -15.50
C SER A 167 5.04 -11.96 -15.75
N GLY A 168 5.83 -12.30 -14.71
CA GLY A 168 7.28 -12.16 -14.70
C GLY A 168 7.76 -10.74 -14.38
N VAL A 169 6.87 -9.77 -14.09
CA VAL A 169 7.23 -8.47 -13.53
C VAL A 169 7.62 -8.66 -12.07
N PRO A 170 8.79 -8.17 -11.61
CA PRO A 170 9.11 -8.23 -10.19
C PRO A 170 8.07 -7.49 -9.37
N TYR A 171 7.62 -8.06 -8.26
CA TYR A 171 6.48 -7.53 -7.53
C TYR A 171 6.71 -7.46 -6.01
N THR A 172 5.87 -6.69 -5.34
CA THR A 172 5.65 -6.72 -3.90
C THR A 172 4.14 -6.62 -3.66
N ILE A 173 3.54 -7.60 -3.03
CA ILE A 173 2.13 -7.59 -2.67
C ILE A 173 2.03 -7.40 -1.16
N MET A 174 1.31 -6.36 -0.73
CA MET A 174 1.00 -6.09 0.68
C MET A 174 -0.48 -6.28 0.90
N ARG A 175 -0.86 -7.39 1.52
CA ARG A 175 -2.23 -7.69 1.88
C ARG A 175 -2.62 -6.97 3.16
N VAL A 176 -3.73 -6.26 3.10
CA VAL A 176 -4.27 -5.48 4.22
C VAL A 176 -5.60 -6.10 4.65
N GLY A 177 -5.67 -6.60 5.85
CA GLY A 177 -6.92 -7.13 6.44
C GLY A 177 -7.89 -5.99 6.74
N ALA A 178 -7.46 -5.05 7.55
CA ALA A 178 -8.20 -3.84 7.86
C ALA A 178 -7.30 -2.61 7.78
N LEU A 179 -7.67 -1.66 6.92
CA LEU A 179 -7.05 -0.35 6.89
C LEU A 179 -7.80 0.58 7.83
N ILE A 180 -7.17 0.91 8.94
CA ILE A 180 -7.73 1.78 9.96
C ILE A 180 -7.39 3.23 9.58
N PRO A 181 -8.40 4.08 9.33
CA PRO A 181 -8.14 5.48 9.07
C PRO A 181 -7.45 6.12 10.28
N SER A 182 -6.41 6.91 10.05
CA SER A 182 -5.87 7.78 11.07
C SER A 182 -7.01 8.66 11.58
N ASN A 183 -7.19 8.78 12.89
CA ASN A 183 -8.19 9.68 13.46
C ASN A 183 -7.74 11.12 13.18
N PRO A 184 -8.41 11.90 12.31
CA PRO A 184 -7.97 13.25 11.96
C PRO A 184 -8.04 14.22 13.15
N PHE A 185 -8.69 13.82 14.25
CA PHE A 185 -8.78 14.61 15.48
C PHE A 185 -7.75 14.19 16.55
N HIS A 186 -6.93 13.16 16.25
CA HIS A 186 -5.86 12.76 17.17
C HIS A 186 -4.58 13.52 16.83
N PRO A 187 -3.89 14.14 17.81
CA PRO A 187 -2.67 14.92 17.57
C PRO A 187 -1.53 14.11 16.94
N ASP A 188 -1.59 12.79 17.05
CA ASP A 188 -0.61 11.86 16.48
C ASP A 188 -1.14 11.09 15.24
N ALA A 189 -2.22 11.58 14.61
CA ALA A 189 -2.84 10.90 13.47
C ALA A 189 -1.90 10.67 12.28
N ASP A 190 -0.88 11.52 12.14
CA ASP A 190 0.12 11.45 11.06
C ASP A 190 1.43 10.77 11.51
N LYS A 191 1.50 10.30 12.75
CA LYS A 191 2.68 9.59 13.24
C LYS A 191 2.54 8.08 13.03
N VAL A 192 3.61 7.47 12.54
CA VAL A 192 3.72 6.01 12.47
C VAL A 192 3.71 5.43 13.89
N SER A 193 3.07 4.28 14.07
CA SER A 193 3.05 3.55 15.35
C SER A 193 4.46 3.07 15.73
N GLY A 194 5.27 2.73 14.73
CA GLY A 194 6.58 2.11 14.89
C GLY A 194 6.52 0.63 15.25
N THR A 195 5.32 0.05 15.30
CA THR A 195 5.09 -1.36 15.67
C THR A 195 4.55 -2.18 14.51
N SER A 196 4.15 -1.55 13.40
CA SER A 196 3.71 -2.25 12.19
C SER A 196 4.84 -3.08 11.58
N TYR A 197 4.50 -4.26 11.09
CA TYR A 197 5.46 -5.17 10.45
C TYR A 197 4.85 -5.90 9.25
N LEU A 198 5.73 -6.38 8.37
CA LEU A 198 5.39 -7.25 7.25
C LEU A 198 5.71 -8.70 7.62
N THR A 199 4.76 -9.60 7.44
CA THR A 199 4.96 -11.04 7.64
C THR A 199 4.64 -11.82 6.37
N THR A 200 5.36 -12.91 6.13
CA THR A 200 5.05 -13.89 5.08
C THR A 200 4.06 -14.95 5.55
N ASP A 201 3.62 -14.90 6.80
CA ASP A 201 2.50 -15.70 7.29
C ASP A 201 1.19 -15.08 6.76
N LEU A 202 0.65 -15.68 5.73
CA LEU A 202 -0.55 -15.19 5.04
C LEU A 202 -1.86 -15.61 5.72
N THR A 203 -1.79 -16.31 6.84
CA THR A 203 -2.95 -16.69 7.66
C THR A 203 -3.35 -15.60 8.67
N VAL A 204 -2.50 -14.61 8.87
CA VAL A 204 -2.77 -13.47 9.74
C VAL A 204 -3.81 -12.55 9.08
N PHE A 205 -4.90 -12.25 9.78
CA PHE A 205 -5.79 -11.15 9.41
C PHE A 205 -5.44 -9.93 10.24
N GLY A 206 -4.52 -9.12 9.72
CA GLY A 206 -3.97 -7.97 10.43
C GLY A 206 -4.76 -6.68 10.22
N GLY A 207 -4.49 -5.70 11.07
CA GLY A 207 -4.93 -4.32 10.93
C GLY A 207 -3.74 -3.37 10.94
N VAL A 208 -3.86 -2.25 10.25
CA VAL A 208 -2.78 -1.26 10.18
C VAL A 208 -3.34 0.15 10.04
N LEU A 209 -2.69 1.13 10.64
CA LEU A 209 -2.95 2.55 10.35
C LEU A 209 -2.50 2.88 8.93
N ARG A 210 -3.23 3.77 8.26
CA ARG A 210 -2.88 4.21 6.90
C ARG A 210 -1.47 4.79 6.82
N VAL A 211 -1.04 5.53 7.84
CA VAL A 211 0.29 6.14 7.88
C VAL A 211 1.39 5.08 7.93
N ASP A 212 1.20 4.03 8.72
CA ASP A 212 2.14 2.91 8.80
C ASP A 212 2.18 2.10 7.51
N LEU A 213 1.02 1.83 6.89
CA LEU A 213 0.98 1.21 5.56
C LEU A 213 1.78 2.02 4.53
N ASN A 214 1.57 3.34 4.50
CA ASN A 214 2.29 4.22 3.58
C ASN A 214 3.81 4.17 3.83
N GLN A 215 4.25 4.13 5.09
CA GLN A 215 5.65 3.97 5.44
C GLN A 215 6.22 2.64 4.96
N GLN A 216 5.51 1.52 5.20
CA GLN A 216 5.94 0.20 4.72
C GLN A 216 6.05 0.14 3.19
N VAL A 217 5.12 0.79 2.47
CA VAL A 217 5.18 0.91 1.01
C VAL A 217 6.46 1.64 0.59
N VAL A 218 6.73 2.81 1.17
CA VAL A 218 7.92 3.61 0.84
C VAL A 218 9.21 2.87 1.16
N ASP A 219 9.26 2.14 2.28
CA ASP A 219 10.42 1.35 2.71
C ASP A 219 10.68 0.13 1.80
N CYS A 220 9.66 -0.31 1.07
CA CYS A 220 9.77 -1.40 0.09
C CYS A 220 10.08 -0.93 -1.33
N ILE A 221 9.79 0.35 -1.67
CA ILE A 221 10.08 0.88 -3.01
C ILE A 221 11.59 0.90 -3.27
N GLY A 222 12.02 0.14 -4.28
CA GLY A 222 13.42 -0.04 -4.64
C GLY A 222 14.21 -0.98 -3.71
N ALA A 223 13.57 -1.61 -2.72
CA ALA A 223 14.22 -2.50 -1.77
C ALA A 223 14.22 -3.95 -2.28
N GLU A 224 15.41 -4.50 -2.54
CA GLU A 224 15.59 -5.88 -3.02
C GLU A 224 14.94 -6.92 -2.10
N ARG A 225 14.97 -6.70 -0.77
CA ARG A 225 14.35 -7.58 0.22
C ARG A 225 12.84 -7.76 0.01
N CYS A 226 12.18 -6.81 -0.65
CA CYS A 226 10.73 -6.82 -0.89
C CYS A 226 10.34 -7.45 -2.23
N LEU A 227 11.30 -7.71 -3.14
CA LEU A 227 11.01 -8.22 -4.48
C LEU A 227 10.48 -9.66 -4.43
N ASN A 228 9.46 -9.92 -5.24
CA ASN A 228 8.81 -11.23 -5.41
C ASN A 228 8.29 -11.80 -4.09
N LYS A 229 7.74 -10.93 -3.25
CA LYS A 229 7.16 -11.28 -1.96
C LYS A 229 5.70 -10.88 -1.87
N THR A 230 4.92 -11.73 -1.20
CA THR A 230 3.59 -11.42 -0.70
C THR A 230 3.66 -11.34 0.82
N TYR A 231 3.17 -10.25 1.38
CA TYR A 231 3.15 -10.01 2.82
C TYR A 231 1.72 -9.77 3.30
N MET A 232 1.43 -10.22 4.51
CA MET A 232 0.41 -9.57 5.34
C MET A 232 1.06 -8.43 6.10
N ILE A 233 0.32 -7.34 6.27
CA ILE A 233 0.72 -6.25 7.15
C ILE A 233 -0.14 -6.30 8.42
N ASP A 234 0.52 -6.19 9.56
CA ASP A 234 -0.14 -6.16 10.87
C ASP A 234 0.52 -5.16 11.80
N ASP A 235 -0.25 -4.65 12.73
CA ASP A 235 0.22 -3.75 13.77
C ASP A 235 -0.45 -4.09 15.11
N PRO A 236 0.30 -4.70 16.05
CA PRO A 236 -0.24 -5.06 17.36
C PRO A 236 -0.83 -3.89 18.15
N ALA A 237 -0.34 -2.66 17.89
CA ALA A 237 -0.84 -1.47 18.60
C ALA A 237 -2.28 -1.10 18.20
N VAL A 238 -2.77 -1.54 17.03
CA VAL A 238 -4.13 -1.24 16.58
C VAL A 238 -5.11 -2.40 16.76
N LYS A 239 -4.69 -3.47 17.42
CA LYS A 239 -5.58 -4.63 17.65
C LYS A 239 -6.92 -4.26 18.28
N PRO A 240 -7.02 -3.41 19.32
CA PRO A 240 -8.31 -3.01 19.87
C PRO A 240 -9.20 -2.28 18.88
N GLN A 241 -8.61 -1.45 17.99
CA GLN A 241 -9.35 -0.76 16.94
C GLN A 241 -9.80 -1.73 15.84
N LEU A 242 -8.97 -2.74 15.53
CA LEU A 242 -9.31 -3.79 14.58
C LEU A 242 -10.51 -4.60 15.07
N ASP A 243 -10.49 -5.04 16.33
CA ASP A 243 -11.58 -5.81 16.95
C ASP A 243 -12.88 -4.99 16.93
N HIS A 244 -12.82 -3.71 17.28
CA HIS A 244 -13.96 -2.80 17.19
C HIS A 244 -14.47 -2.62 15.75
N TRP A 245 -13.57 -2.44 14.79
CA TRP A 245 -13.90 -2.29 13.38
C TRP A 245 -14.61 -3.53 12.81
N LEU A 246 -14.11 -4.72 13.14
CA LEU A 246 -14.70 -5.99 12.73
C LEU A 246 -16.12 -6.15 13.30
N CYS A 247 -16.31 -5.81 14.59
CA CYS A 247 -17.62 -5.87 15.23
C CYS A 247 -18.62 -4.86 14.65
N LYS A 248 -18.20 -3.64 14.35
CA LYS A 248 -19.04 -2.63 13.71
C LYS A 248 -19.49 -3.09 12.32
N ARG A 249 -18.59 -3.65 11.52
CA ARG A 249 -18.88 -4.16 10.18
C ARG A 249 -19.80 -5.39 10.18
N ALA A 250 -19.66 -6.26 11.17
CA ALA A 250 -20.57 -7.38 11.35
C ALA A 250 -22.04 -6.93 11.62
N ASN A 251 -22.21 -5.77 12.28
CA ASN A 251 -23.53 -5.22 12.63
C ASN A 251 -24.15 -4.34 11.52
N GLU A 252 -23.36 -3.84 10.56
CA GLU A 252 -23.82 -2.97 9.45
C GLU A 252 -24.22 -3.77 8.18
N GLY A 253 -23.92 -5.06 8.10
CA GLY A 253 -24.25 -5.93 6.96
C GLY A 253 -25.56 -6.70 7.15
N PRO A 254 -26.17 -7.26 6.08
CA PRO A 254 -27.22 -8.27 6.25
C PRO A 254 -26.64 -9.40 7.10
N VAL A 255 -27.23 -9.57 8.25
CA VAL A 255 -26.81 -10.45 9.34
C VAL A 255 -26.32 -11.79 8.80
N VAL A 256 -25.03 -12.05 8.85
CA VAL A 256 -24.56 -13.40 9.00
C VAL A 256 -24.85 -13.73 10.46
N SER A 257 -25.96 -14.41 10.69
CA SER A 257 -26.38 -14.87 12.00
C SER A 257 -25.32 -15.86 12.53
N GLY A 258 -24.48 -15.37 13.35
CA GLY A 258 -23.54 -16.11 14.14
C GLY A 258 -22.99 -15.12 15.14
N ASP A 259 -23.37 -15.28 16.38
CA ASP A 259 -22.80 -14.55 17.49
C ASP A 259 -21.28 -14.63 17.36
N ASN A 260 -20.65 -13.52 16.91
CA ASN A 260 -19.21 -13.41 17.00
C ASN A 260 -18.89 -13.28 18.48
N PRO A 261 -18.31 -14.30 19.12
CA PRO A 261 -18.06 -14.30 20.57
C PRO A 261 -17.19 -13.12 21.01
N LEU A 262 -16.41 -12.54 20.11
CA LEU A 262 -15.59 -11.36 20.37
C LEU A 262 -16.42 -10.06 20.48
N CYS A 263 -17.62 -10.00 19.91
CA CYS A 263 -18.44 -8.78 19.91
C CYS A 263 -19.38 -8.66 21.13
N GLY A 264 -19.61 -9.74 21.86
CA GLY A 264 -20.52 -9.78 23.03
C GLY A 264 -19.93 -9.18 24.31
N GLU A 265 -18.61 -9.14 24.42
CA GLU A 265 -17.90 -8.69 25.64
C GLU A 265 -17.31 -7.27 25.53
N MET A 266 -17.40 -6.62 24.36
CA MET A 266 -16.83 -5.29 24.20
C MET A 266 -17.76 -4.21 24.74
N PRO A 267 -17.27 -3.33 25.63
CA PRO A 267 -18.03 -2.15 26.03
C PRO A 267 -18.33 -1.31 24.79
N ARG A 268 -19.60 -0.93 24.59
CA ARG A 268 -20.00 -0.04 23.51
C ARG A 268 -19.24 1.28 23.65
N VAL A 269 -18.15 1.43 22.93
CA VAL A 269 -17.43 2.69 22.82
C VAL A 269 -18.33 3.62 22.03
N THR A 270 -18.91 4.61 22.67
CA THR A 270 -19.75 5.61 22.00
C THR A 270 -18.87 6.54 21.18
N ASP A 271 -19.42 7.10 20.10
CA ASP A 271 -18.73 8.11 19.26
C ASP A 271 -18.14 9.27 20.09
N ALA A 272 -18.73 9.58 21.25
CA ALA A 272 -18.21 10.55 22.21
C ALA A 272 -16.90 10.11 22.87
N GLN A 273 -16.70 8.82 23.12
CA GLN A 273 -15.47 8.28 23.72
C GLN A 273 -14.34 8.14 22.69
N LEU A 274 -14.67 8.02 21.40
CA LEU A 274 -13.69 8.07 20.31
C LEU A 274 -13.20 9.51 20.05
N ARG A 275 -13.96 10.52 20.48
CA ARG A 275 -13.62 11.94 20.32
C ARG A 275 -12.86 12.55 21.50
N SER A 276 -12.76 11.83 22.62
CA SER A 276 -12.23 12.35 23.90
C SER A 276 -10.86 11.79 24.31
N LYS A 277 -10.17 11.08 23.41
CA LYS A 277 -8.79 10.62 23.70
C LYS A 277 -7.84 11.01 22.60
#